data_c82e59c974d3fe725380d3f4f84997ef
#
_entry.id   c82e59c974d3fe725380d3f4f84997ef
#
_cell.length_a   1.000
_cell.length_b   1.000
_cell.length_c   1.000
_cell.angle_alpha   90.00
_cell.angle_beta   90.00
_cell.angle_gamma   90.00
#
_symmetry.space_group_name_H-M   'P 1'
#
loop_
_entity.id
_entity.type
_entity.pdbx_description
1 polymer ?
#
loop_
_entity_poly.entity_id
_entity_poly.type
_entity_poly.pdbx_seq_one_letter_code
_entity_poly.pdbx_strand_id
1 'polypeptide(L)'
;DFPASYYLGVSNYNQFQEGFPSGCEAVSLFQAMQYKGYLGMISLSTFVDSLPISSDPFSGFAGNPRSAYGQYSAIFPPALANWGNSYARGKVFDISGSSLDDLLGEISQGNPVVAYVTTYYTEPIWKNYPFGPNLYNNHAVTLNGYDYYNHLVHVSDPISGSKWLDMFSFANIYNSRKYAVVVR
;
A
#
# COMPACT_ATOMS: atom_id res chain seq x y z
N ASP A 1 9.01 -17.01 17.27
CA ASP A 1 9.46 -15.63 17.57
C ASP A 1 10.16 -15.04 16.36
N PHE A 2 9.90 -13.80 16.05
CA PHE A 2 10.59 -13.08 14.99
C PHE A 2 11.50 -11.99 15.60
N PRO A 3 12.50 -11.49 14.85
CA PRO A 3 13.46 -10.50 15.36
C PRO A 3 12.80 -9.28 15.97
N ALA A 4 13.47 -8.67 16.97
CA ALA A 4 12.98 -7.45 17.61
C ALA A 4 12.97 -6.25 16.66
N SER A 5 13.78 -6.27 15.60
CA SER A 5 13.79 -5.27 14.53
C SER A 5 14.15 -5.92 13.20
N TYR A 6 13.62 -5.36 12.12
CA TYR A 6 13.90 -5.82 10.76
C TYR A 6 13.64 -4.69 9.77
N TYR A 7 14.41 -4.66 8.69
CA TYR A 7 14.28 -3.62 7.69
C TYR A 7 14.52 -4.18 6.30
N LEU A 8 13.58 -3.91 5.39
CA LEU A 8 13.68 -4.27 3.98
C LEU A 8 13.95 -3.00 3.17
N GLY A 9 15.05 -2.99 2.42
CA GLY A 9 15.45 -1.84 1.61
C GLY A 9 14.60 -1.64 0.37
N VAL A 10 13.32 -1.40 0.54
CA VAL A 10 12.38 -1.14 -0.56
C VAL A 10 12.62 0.26 -1.11
N SER A 11 12.63 0.41 -2.44
CA SER A 11 12.76 1.70 -3.10
C SER A 11 11.60 2.63 -2.79
N ASN A 12 11.83 3.94 -2.92
CA ASN A 12 10.79 4.96 -2.75
C ASN A 12 10.66 5.78 -4.03
N TYR A 13 9.46 5.83 -4.56
CA TYR A 13 9.09 6.67 -5.69
C TYR A 13 8.05 7.69 -5.22
N ASN A 14 8.22 8.95 -5.63
CA ASN A 14 7.24 10.00 -5.33
C ASN A 14 6.14 9.98 -6.40
N GLN A 15 4.90 9.70 -5.99
CA GLN A 15 3.79 9.55 -6.93
C GLN A 15 3.50 10.81 -7.74
N PHE A 16 3.74 12.00 -7.17
CA PHE A 16 3.53 13.26 -7.89
C PHE A 16 4.60 13.48 -8.95
N GLN A 17 5.87 13.24 -8.61
CA GLN A 17 6.98 13.37 -9.56
C GLN A 17 6.87 12.37 -10.69
N GLU A 18 6.35 11.17 -10.42
CA GLU A 18 6.15 10.14 -11.42
C GLU A 18 4.90 10.36 -12.29
N GLY A 19 4.06 11.32 -11.93
CA GLY A 19 2.86 11.66 -12.71
C GLY A 19 1.59 10.92 -12.29
N PHE A 20 1.54 10.36 -11.07
CA PHE A 20 0.41 9.57 -10.56
C PHE A 20 -0.13 10.14 -9.25
N PRO A 21 -0.70 11.35 -9.25
CA PRO A 21 -1.12 12.00 -8.00
C PRO A 21 -2.19 11.24 -7.21
N SER A 22 -2.91 10.32 -7.86
CA SER A 22 -3.90 9.44 -7.21
C SER A 22 -3.50 7.96 -7.25
N GLY A 23 -2.22 7.67 -7.47
CA GLY A 23 -1.73 6.30 -7.69
C GLY A 23 -0.98 5.68 -6.51
N CYS A 24 -1.25 6.09 -5.27
CA CYS A 24 -0.49 5.63 -4.10
C CYS A 24 -0.48 4.10 -3.96
N GLU A 25 -1.59 3.42 -4.20
CA GLU A 25 -1.69 1.96 -4.08
C GLU A 25 -0.84 1.26 -5.15
N ALA A 26 -0.91 1.76 -6.39
CA ALA A 26 -0.12 1.21 -7.50
C ALA A 26 1.38 1.41 -7.29
N VAL A 27 1.78 2.60 -6.84
CA VAL A 27 3.19 2.91 -6.55
C VAL A 27 3.68 2.06 -5.39
N SER A 28 2.89 1.91 -4.33
CA SER A 28 3.26 1.09 -3.18
C SER A 28 3.42 -0.39 -3.54
N LEU A 29 2.53 -0.94 -4.37
CA LEU A 29 2.65 -2.31 -4.85
C LEU A 29 3.88 -2.47 -5.77
N PHE A 30 4.12 -1.50 -6.65
CA PHE A 30 5.31 -1.50 -7.50
C PHE A 30 6.59 -1.60 -6.67
N GLN A 31 6.71 -0.78 -5.63
CA GLN A 31 7.86 -0.78 -4.72
C GLN A 31 8.07 -2.16 -4.07
N ALA A 32 6.99 -2.77 -3.58
CA ALA A 32 7.03 -4.08 -2.94
C ALA A 32 7.42 -5.18 -3.94
N MET A 33 6.82 -5.20 -5.13
CA MET A 33 7.09 -6.22 -6.14
C MET A 33 8.47 -6.05 -6.76
N GLN A 34 8.94 -4.82 -6.94
CA GLN A 34 10.31 -4.55 -7.42
C GLN A 34 11.34 -5.10 -6.42
N TYR A 35 11.11 -4.90 -5.13
CA TYR A 35 11.97 -5.43 -4.07
C TYR A 35 12.10 -6.95 -4.17
N LYS A 36 11.01 -7.66 -4.47
CA LYS A 36 11.01 -9.12 -4.61
C LYS A 36 11.58 -9.59 -5.97
N GLY A 37 11.87 -8.67 -6.88
CA GLY A 37 12.41 -9.01 -8.19
C GLY A 37 11.36 -9.54 -9.18
N TYR A 38 10.07 -9.29 -8.94
CA TYR A 38 8.98 -9.86 -9.73
C TYR A 38 8.64 -9.06 -10.99
N LEU A 39 9.18 -7.86 -11.15
CA LEU A 39 8.79 -6.97 -12.25
C LEU A 39 9.86 -6.89 -13.37
N GLY A 40 11.05 -7.49 -13.15
CA GLY A 40 12.12 -7.40 -14.14
C GLY A 40 12.47 -5.96 -14.46
N MET A 41 12.39 -5.60 -15.75
CA MET A 41 12.71 -4.27 -16.26
C MET A 41 11.47 -3.39 -16.48
N ILE A 42 10.29 -3.81 -16.01
CA ILE A 42 9.06 -3.06 -16.20
C ILE A 42 9.16 -1.71 -15.48
N SER A 43 8.86 -0.62 -16.21
CA SER A 43 8.81 0.72 -15.63
C SER A 43 7.54 0.91 -14.80
N LEU A 44 7.58 1.86 -13.85
CA LEU A 44 6.38 2.24 -13.09
C LEU A 44 5.25 2.69 -14.01
N SER A 45 5.56 3.48 -15.05
CA SER A 45 4.55 3.93 -16.01
C SER A 45 3.88 2.77 -16.74
N THR A 46 4.64 1.79 -17.21
CA THR A 46 4.09 0.59 -17.87
C THR A 46 3.22 -0.21 -16.89
N PHE A 47 3.66 -0.33 -15.64
CA PHE A 47 2.90 -1.03 -14.60
C PHE A 47 1.56 -0.34 -14.35
N VAL A 48 1.56 0.98 -14.14
CA VAL A 48 0.33 1.75 -13.92
C VAL A 48 -0.61 1.69 -15.13
N ASP A 49 -0.07 1.68 -16.36
CA ASP A 49 -0.88 1.59 -17.58
C ASP A 49 -1.67 0.27 -17.68
N SER A 50 -1.26 -0.76 -16.96
CA SER A 50 -1.94 -2.06 -16.95
C SER A 50 -2.99 -2.20 -15.84
N LEU A 51 -3.24 -1.17 -15.04
CA LEU A 51 -4.26 -1.20 -14.00
C LEU A 51 -5.63 -1.60 -14.57
N PRO A 52 -6.30 -2.59 -13.97
CA PRO A 52 -7.70 -2.85 -14.33
C PRO A 52 -8.57 -1.68 -13.88
N ILE A 53 -9.53 -1.31 -14.71
CA ILE A 53 -10.42 -0.17 -14.46
C ILE A 53 -11.80 -0.69 -14.07
N SER A 54 -12.38 -0.09 -13.02
CA SER A 54 -13.74 -0.40 -12.56
C SER A 54 -14.32 0.81 -11.84
N SER A 55 -15.63 0.94 -11.82
CA SER A 55 -16.28 1.95 -10.96
C SER A 55 -16.28 1.53 -9.49
N ASP A 56 -16.01 0.26 -9.22
CA ASP A 56 -15.88 -0.31 -7.88
C ASP A 56 -14.41 -0.55 -7.55
N PRO A 57 -13.84 0.15 -6.56
CA PRO A 57 -12.43 -0.02 -6.20
C PRO A 57 -12.09 -1.41 -5.66
N PHE A 58 -13.07 -2.22 -5.27
CA PHE A 58 -12.85 -3.62 -4.90
C PHE A 58 -12.67 -4.53 -6.12
N SER A 59 -13.04 -4.06 -7.32
CA SER A 59 -12.95 -4.82 -8.57
C SER A 59 -11.86 -4.33 -9.52
N GLY A 60 -11.39 -3.09 -9.35
CA GLY A 60 -10.34 -2.49 -10.15
C GLY A 60 -10.02 -1.09 -9.66
N PHE A 61 -9.29 -0.32 -10.45
CA PHE A 61 -9.02 1.08 -10.13
C PHE A 61 -10.23 1.93 -10.52
N ALA A 62 -10.86 2.53 -9.52
CA ALA A 62 -11.93 3.50 -9.72
C ALA A 62 -11.30 4.89 -9.84
N GLY A 63 -11.72 5.68 -10.83
CA GLY A 63 -11.15 6.99 -11.06
C GLY A 63 -9.96 6.97 -12.00
N ASN A 64 -9.03 7.91 -11.80
CA ASN A 64 -7.87 8.08 -12.66
C ASN A 64 -6.60 8.28 -11.81
N PRO A 65 -5.61 7.39 -11.90
CA PRO A 65 -4.37 7.52 -11.12
C PRO A 65 -3.55 8.75 -11.52
N ARG A 66 -3.74 9.27 -12.73
CA ARG A 66 -3.02 10.44 -13.26
C ARG A 66 -3.67 11.78 -12.95
N SER A 67 -4.84 11.79 -12.29
CA SER A 67 -5.56 13.03 -11.97
C SER A 67 -5.63 13.23 -10.46
N ALA A 68 -5.32 14.47 -10.02
CA ALA A 68 -5.47 14.87 -8.61
C ALA A 68 -6.89 15.37 -8.30
N TYR A 69 -7.72 15.60 -9.31
CA TYR A 69 -9.00 16.28 -9.18
C TYR A 69 -10.14 15.45 -9.77
N GLY A 70 -11.36 15.81 -9.38
CA GLY A 70 -12.58 15.25 -9.92
C GLY A 70 -13.16 14.19 -9.00
N GLN A 71 -13.13 12.96 -9.45
CA GLN A 71 -13.76 11.84 -8.76
C GLN A 71 -12.83 11.19 -7.73
N TYR A 72 -13.42 10.45 -6.79
CA TYR A 72 -12.69 9.59 -5.88
C TYR A 72 -11.90 8.55 -6.68
N SER A 73 -10.61 8.41 -6.37
CA SER A 73 -9.72 7.51 -7.12
C SER A 73 -9.02 6.55 -6.15
N ALA A 74 -9.27 5.25 -6.32
CA ALA A 74 -8.69 4.23 -5.45
C ALA A 74 -8.78 2.84 -6.09
N ILE A 75 -7.90 1.95 -5.63
CA ILE A 75 -8.01 0.50 -5.80
C ILE A 75 -7.79 -0.16 -4.44
N PHE A 76 -8.68 -1.07 -4.05
CA PHE A 76 -8.65 -1.71 -2.74
C PHE A 76 -8.05 -3.12 -2.79
N PRO A 77 -7.75 -3.73 -1.63
CA PRO A 77 -6.96 -4.95 -1.56
C PRO A 77 -7.35 -6.10 -2.47
N PRO A 78 -8.65 -6.47 -2.63
CA PRO A 78 -8.97 -7.60 -3.51
C PRO A 78 -8.51 -7.41 -4.95
N ALA A 79 -8.77 -6.22 -5.51
CA ALA A 79 -8.37 -5.88 -6.87
C ALA A 79 -6.86 -5.65 -6.98
N LEU A 80 -6.24 -5.04 -5.96
CA LEU A 80 -4.79 -4.80 -5.94
C LEU A 80 -4.02 -6.13 -5.95
N ALA A 81 -4.42 -7.07 -5.11
CA ALA A 81 -3.79 -8.40 -5.07
C ALA A 81 -3.98 -9.16 -6.39
N ASN A 82 -5.19 -9.13 -6.94
CA ASN A 82 -5.48 -9.78 -8.20
C ASN A 82 -4.63 -9.22 -9.35
N TRP A 83 -4.49 -7.90 -9.41
CA TRP A 83 -3.63 -7.25 -10.40
C TRP A 83 -2.16 -7.62 -10.21
N GLY A 84 -1.66 -7.62 -8.97
CA GLY A 84 -0.30 -8.04 -8.67
C GLY A 84 -0.02 -9.47 -9.13
N ASN A 85 -0.96 -10.37 -8.95
CA ASN A 85 -0.84 -11.77 -9.39
C ASN A 85 -0.79 -11.92 -10.91
N SER A 86 -1.23 -10.95 -11.69
CA SER A 86 -1.07 -10.96 -13.14
C SER A 86 0.39 -10.83 -13.56
N TYR A 87 1.25 -10.28 -12.70
CA TYR A 87 2.70 -10.17 -12.90
C TYR A 87 3.48 -11.27 -12.19
N ALA A 88 3.01 -11.70 -11.01
CA ALA A 88 3.72 -12.67 -10.17
C ALA A 88 2.70 -13.62 -9.55
N ARG A 89 2.27 -14.59 -10.33
CA ARG A 89 1.19 -15.53 -9.98
C ARG A 89 1.46 -16.25 -8.66
N GLY A 90 0.49 -16.16 -7.74
CA GLY A 90 0.55 -16.84 -6.44
C GLY A 90 1.49 -16.18 -5.44
N LYS A 91 1.89 -14.93 -5.67
CA LYS A 91 2.84 -14.20 -4.82
C LYS A 91 2.23 -13.02 -4.07
N VAL A 92 1.06 -12.55 -4.48
CA VAL A 92 0.43 -11.34 -3.95
C VAL A 92 -0.90 -11.72 -3.30
N PHE A 93 -1.07 -11.37 -2.03
CA PHE A 93 -2.21 -11.84 -1.24
C PHE A 93 -2.90 -10.68 -0.52
N ASP A 94 -4.22 -10.66 -0.60
CA ASP A 94 -5.05 -9.82 0.25
C ASP A 94 -5.08 -10.43 1.64
N ILE A 95 -4.45 -9.76 2.61
CA ILE A 95 -4.41 -10.17 4.01
C ILE A 95 -5.18 -9.20 4.90
N SER A 96 -6.15 -8.50 4.33
CA SER A 96 -6.99 -7.54 5.06
C SER A 96 -7.64 -8.20 6.27
N GLY A 97 -7.73 -7.45 7.38
CA GLY A 97 -8.18 -7.96 8.66
C GLY A 97 -7.03 -8.40 9.58
N SER A 98 -5.82 -8.52 9.05
CA SER A 98 -4.64 -8.87 9.86
C SER A 98 -4.29 -7.75 10.83
N SER A 99 -3.79 -8.12 12.02
CA SER A 99 -3.24 -7.15 12.97
C SER A 99 -1.94 -6.54 12.45
N LEU A 100 -1.54 -5.37 12.98
CA LEU A 100 -0.23 -4.82 12.64
C LEU A 100 0.88 -5.83 12.97
N ASP A 101 0.82 -6.52 14.09
CA ASP A 101 1.82 -7.52 14.45
C ASP A 101 1.92 -8.63 13.40
N ASP A 102 0.81 -9.06 12.81
CA ASP A 102 0.83 -10.03 11.71
C ASP A 102 1.53 -9.45 10.48
N LEU A 103 1.32 -8.17 10.16
CA LEU A 103 2.04 -7.51 9.07
C LEU A 103 3.55 -7.46 9.33
N LEU A 104 3.94 -7.15 10.57
CA LEU A 104 5.36 -7.12 10.95
C LEU A 104 5.99 -8.51 10.89
N GLY A 105 5.21 -9.55 11.19
CA GLY A 105 5.63 -10.94 10.99
C GLY A 105 5.94 -11.25 9.52
N GLU A 106 5.16 -10.73 8.59
CA GLU A 106 5.46 -10.87 7.15
C GLU A 106 6.78 -10.19 6.80
N ILE A 107 7.00 -8.97 7.31
CA ILE A 107 8.25 -8.23 7.07
C ILE A 107 9.45 -9.02 7.60
N SER A 108 9.34 -9.65 8.77
CA SER A 108 10.41 -10.47 9.34
C SER A 108 10.79 -11.67 8.46
N GLN A 109 9.89 -12.09 7.56
CA GLN A 109 10.11 -13.14 6.59
C GLN A 109 10.59 -12.62 5.22
N GLY A 110 10.83 -11.32 5.11
CA GLY A 110 11.28 -10.69 3.87
C GLY A 110 10.15 -10.25 2.94
N ASN A 111 8.92 -10.17 3.44
CA ASN A 111 7.74 -9.90 2.64
C ASN A 111 7.23 -8.48 2.91
N PRO A 112 7.43 -7.53 1.99
CA PRO A 112 6.89 -6.18 2.15
C PRO A 112 5.37 -6.18 2.03
N VAL A 113 4.73 -5.25 2.73
CA VAL A 113 3.27 -5.17 2.83
C VAL A 113 2.80 -3.81 2.34
N VAL A 114 1.82 -3.79 1.43
CA VAL A 114 1.09 -2.57 1.12
C VAL A 114 0.03 -2.39 2.20
N ALA A 115 0.21 -1.39 3.04
CA ALA A 115 -0.69 -1.08 4.15
C ALA A 115 -1.49 0.19 3.82
N TYR A 116 -2.80 0.13 4.05
CA TYR A 116 -3.68 1.26 3.78
C TYR A 116 -3.81 2.12 5.03
N VAL A 117 -3.63 3.40 4.83
CA VAL A 117 -3.58 4.43 5.87
C VAL A 117 -4.37 5.65 5.40
N THR A 118 -4.10 6.80 5.99
CA THR A 118 -4.61 8.10 5.52
C THR A 118 -3.47 8.97 5.03
N THR A 119 -3.77 9.94 4.16
CA THR A 119 -2.81 10.91 3.68
C THR A 119 -2.22 11.68 4.86
N TYR A 120 -0.90 11.69 4.97
CA TYR A 120 -0.14 12.28 6.08
C TYR A 120 -0.53 11.74 7.46
N TYR A 121 -1.13 10.53 7.50
CA TYR A 121 -1.51 9.85 8.74
C TYR A 121 -2.46 10.68 9.62
N THR A 122 -3.29 11.49 8.97
CA THR A 122 -4.33 12.28 9.63
C THR A 122 -5.52 11.42 10.04
N GLU A 123 -6.40 11.94 10.88
CA GLU A 123 -7.60 11.24 11.31
C GLU A 123 -8.43 10.74 10.14
N PRO A 124 -8.93 9.49 10.17
CA PRO A 124 -9.77 8.94 9.12
C PRO A 124 -11.03 9.78 8.90
N ILE A 125 -11.29 10.12 7.63
CA ILE A 125 -12.50 10.86 7.23
C ILE A 125 -13.40 9.89 6.47
N TRP A 126 -14.42 9.39 7.14
CA TRP A 126 -15.39 8.47 6.58
C TRP A 126 -16.42 9.21 5.74
N LYS A 127 -16.68 8.69 4.54
CA LYS A 127 -17.77 9.12 3.67
C LYS A 127 -18.51 7.92 3.10
N ASN A 128 -19.73 8.14 2.64
CA ASN A 128 -20.53 7.12 1.98
C ASN A 128 -20.35 7.21 0.46
N TYR A 129 -20.05 6.08 -0.16
CA TYR A 129 -19.88 5.93 -1.59
C TYR A 129 -20.83 4.85 -2.12
N PRO A 130 -21.04 4.73 -3.45
CA PRO A 130 -21.86 3.65 -4.00
C PRO A 130 -21.38 2.25 -3.63
N PHE A 131 -20.07 2.07 -3.40
CA PHE A 131 -19.46 0.82 -2.97
C PHE A 131 -19.46 0.62 -1.44
N GLY A 132 -20.07 1.53 -0.68
CA GLY A 132 -20.12 1.49 0.78
C GLY A 132 -19.32 2.58 1.46
N PRO A 133 -19.33 2.62 2.80
CA PRO A 133 -18.54 3.60 3.54
C PRO A 133 -17.04 3.31 3.39
N ASN A 134 -16.26 4.38 3.19
CA ASN A 134 -14.81 4.29 3.10
C ASN A 134 -14.16 5.64 3.39
N LEU A 135 -12.82 5.67 3.37
CA LEU A 135 -12.06 6.86 3.74
C LEU A 135 -11.88 7.81 2.56
N TYR A 136 -12.31 9.05 2.74
CA TYR A 136 -12.09 10.13 1.78
C TYR A 136 -10.59 10.44 1.64
N ASN A 137 -9.85 10.44 2.74
CA ASN A 137 -8.41 10.65 2.77
C ASN A 137 -7.62 9.34 2.68
N ASN A 138 -8.10 8.42 1.84
CA ASN A 138 -7.44 7.14 1.58
C ASN A 138 -6.01 7.34 1.08
N HIS A 139 -5.08 6.56 1.64
CA HIS A 139 -3.69 6.50 1.20
C HIS A 139 -3.15 5.09 1.43
N ALA A 140 -2.10 4.75 0.72
CA ALA A 140 -1.40 3.49 0.89
C ALA A 140 0.11 3.70 0.85
N VAL A 141 0.83 2.88 1.58
CA VAL A 141 2.28 2.91 1.69
C VAL A 141 2.84 1.50 1.62
N THR A 142 4.12 1.37 1.31
CA THR A 142 4.83 0.10 1.49
C THR A 142 5.40 0.07 2.90
N LEU A 143 4.84 -0.80 3.75
CA LEU A 143 5.37 -1.08 5.08
C LEU A 143 6.54 -2.05 4.90
N ASN A 144 7.75 -1.67 5.35
CA ASN A 144 8.96 -2.40 5.05
C ASN A 144 9.98 -2.48 6.19
N GLY A 145 9.55 -2.16 7.41
CA GLY A 145 10.43 -2.29 8.57
C GLY A 145 9.72 -2.08 9.89
N TYR A 146 10.35 -2.51 10.96
CA TYR A 146 9.86 -2.31 12.32
C TYR A 146 11.01 -2.34 13.32
N ASP A 147 10.78 -1.73 14.47
CA ASP A 147 11.68 -1.73 15.61
C ASP A 147 10.84 -1.74 16.89
N TYR A 148 10.73 -2.92 17.51
CA TYR A 148 9.96 -3.06 18.75
C TYR A 148 10.61 -2.39 19.95
N TYR A 149 11.93 -2.25 19.96
CA TYR A 149 12.62 -1.57 21.06
C TYR A 149 12.25 -0.10 21.15
N ASN A 150 12.17 0.55 19.99
CA ASN A 150 11.87 1.98 19.91
C ASN A 150 10.40 2.23 19.53
N HIS A 151 9.58 1.18 19.40
CA HIS A 151 8.16 1.27 19.00
C HIS A 151 7.98 2.04 17.69
N LEU A 152 8.74 1.65 16.67
CA LEU A 152 8.70 2.29 15.34
C LEU A 152 8.34 1.28 14.26
N VAL A 153 7.71 1.78 13.20
CA VAL A 153 7.59 1.10 11.92
C VAL A 153 8.25 1.92 10.83
N HIS A 154 8.73 1.28 9.77
CA HIS A 154 9.30 1.96 8.62
C HIS A 154 8.38 1.84 7.43
N VAL A 155 8.18 2.95 6.72
CA VAL A 155 7.38 3.00 5.50
C VAL A 155 8.18 3.59 4.34
N SER A 156 7.91 3.10 3.13
CA SER A 156 8.23 3.78 1.89
C SER A 156 6.91 4.38 1.38
N ASP A 157 6.73 5.67 1.67
CA ASP A 157 5.51 6.40 1.40
C ASP A 157 5.63 7.13 0.07
N PRO A 158 4.76 6.86 -0.91
CA PRO A 158 4.81 7.54 -2.21
C PRO A 158 4.58 9.05 -2.17
N ILE A 159 4.07 9.59 -1.07
CA ILE A 159 3.90 11.04 -0.90
C ILE A 159 5.01 11.63 -0.03
N SER A 160 5.22 11.07 1.16
CA SER A 160 6.07 11.69 2.18
C SER A 160 7.45 11.07 2.34
N GLY A 161 7.78 10.05 1.54
CA GLY A 161 9.12 9.48 1.50
C GLY A 161 9.34 8.31 2.46
N SER A 162 10.57 7.83 2.50
CA SER A 162 11.00 6.76 3.42
C SER A 162 11.21 7.34 4.81
N LYS A 163 10.56 6.75 5.82
CA LYS A 163 10.70 7.26 7.19
C LYS A 163 10.24 6.26 8.24
N TRP A 164 10.74 6.46 9.44
CA TRP A 164 10.30 5.79 10.64
C TRP A 164 9.14 6.56 11.27
N LEU A 165 8.12 5.83 11.71
CA LEU A 165 6.91 6.38 12.30
C LEU A 165 6.63 5.69 13.63
N ASP A 166 5.96 6.39 14.55
CA ASP A 166 5.50 5.78 15.80
C ASP A 166 4.56 4.61 15.51
N MET A 167 4.89 3.44 16.08
CA MET A 167 4.17 2.19 15.84
C MET A 167 2.69 2.28 16.27
N PHE A 168 2.42 2.91 17.42
CA PHE A 168 1.08 2.96 17.97
C PHE A 168 0.19 3.93 17.19
N SER A 169 0.76 5.07 16.78
CA SER A 169 0.06 6.03 15.91
C SER A 169 -0.25 5.41 14.54
N PHE A 170 0.70 4.68 13.97
CA PHE A 170 0.50 3.96 12.70
C PHE A 170 -0.60 2.90 12.85
N ALA A 171 -0.53 2.08 13.91
CA ALA A 171 -1.52 1.06 14.19
C ALA A 171 -2.93 1.64 14.30
N ASN A 172 -3.07 2.79 14.98
CA ASN A 172 -4.37 3.44 15.16
C ASN A 172 -5.00 3.81 13.81
N ILE A 173 -4.22 4.33 12.89
CA ILE A 173 -4.70 4.69 11.54
C ILE A 173 -4.97 3.42 10.70
N TYR A 174 -4.04 2.49 10.67
CA TYR A 174 -4.22 1.22 9.94
C TYR A 174 -5.47 0.47 10.43
N ASN A 175 -5.70 0.41 11.72
CA ASN A 175 -6.81 -0.32 12.34
C ASN A 175 -8.19 0.22 11.95
N SER A 176 -8.28 1.43 11.37
CA SER A 176 -9.57 1.97 10.92
C SER A 176 -10.23 1.08 9.86
N ARG A 177 -9.44 0.39 9.02
CA ARG A 177 -9.92 -0.54 7.98
C ARG A 177 -9.22 -1.89 7.99
N LYS A 178 -8.00 -1.96 8.46
CA LYS A 178 -7.11 -3.14 8.36
C LYS A 178 -6.98 -3.66 6.92
N TYR A 179 -6.84 -2.77 5.97
CA TYR A 179 -6.60 -3.14 4.56
C TYR A 179 -5.11 -3.36 4.34
N ALA A 180 -4.75 -4.53 3.82
CA ALA A 180 -3.36 -4.85 3.55
C ALA A 180 -3.20 -5.88 2.43
N VAL A 181 -2.12 -5.75 1.66
CA VAL A 181 -1.72 -6.68 0.61
C VAL A 181 -0.25 -7.03 0.82
N VAL A 182 0.08 -8.31 0.91
CA VAL A 182 1.46 -8.77 1.09
C VAL A 182 2.01 -9.32 -0.23
N VAL A 183 3.30 -9.11 -0.45
CA VAL A 183 4.05 -9.68 -1.58
C VAL A 183 5.04 -10.70 -1.02
N ARG A 184 4.80 -11.98 -1.27
CA ARG A 184 5.60 -13.11 -0.76
C ARG A 184 6.54 -13.67 -1.88
#